data_9ef8062a914e2a04cf3908db7d346333
#
_entry.id   9ef8062a914e2a04cf3908db7d346333
#
_cell.length_a   1.000
_cell.length_b   1.000
_cell.length_c   1.000
_cell.angle_alpha   90.00
_cell.angle_beta   90.00
_cell.angle_gamma   90.00
#
_symmetry.space_group_name_H-M   'P 1'
#
loop_
_entity.id
_entity.type
_entity.pdbx_description
1 polymer ?
#
loop_
_entity_poly.entity_id
_entity_poly.type
_entity_poly.pdbx_seq_one_letter_code
_entity_poly.pdbx_strand_id
1 'polypeptide(L)'
;MEPLKSGLCVGTADRVDWLAPVTASHLRARFLGRSPDTATVEDLRRYQLYLVDHGTSAVSLNHAITGLKFFFTVTLDRPALTVRMQPVRVPRILPVVLSPDEVRRLIEAAGNLKHQTALSVAYGAGQRASEVVALKVTDVDSDRMTLRIEQGKGRRDRYAMLSPVLHERLRVWWRVAT
;
A
#
# COMPACT_ATOMS: atom_id res chain seq x y z
N MET A 1 28.66 1.68 26.52
CA MET A 1 28.15 2.30 25.26
C MET A 1 28.35 1.27 24.14
N GLU A 2 27.43 0.33 24.03
CA GLU A 2 27.50 -0.74 23.04
C GLU A 2 26.48 -0.44 21.89
N PRO A 3 26.85 -0.72 20.64
CA PRO A 3 25.95 -0.45 19.52
C PRO A 3 24.90 -1.56 19.35
N LEU A 4 23.66 -1.14 19.21
CA LEU A 4 22.51 -1.98 18.85
C LEU A 4 22.79 -2.75 17.54
N LYS A 5 22.82 -4.08 17.65
CA LYS A 5 22.89 -4.98 16.51
C LYS A 5 21.57 -4.93 15.73
N SER A 6 21.62 -4.34 14.54
CA SER A 6 20.57 -4.42 13.53
C SER A 6 20.58 -5.81 12.90
N GLY A 7 19.74 -6.70 13.40
CA GLY A 7 19.42 -7.97 12.74
C GLY A 7 18.17 -7.80 11.90
N LEU A 8 18.33 -7.64 10.56
CA LEU A 8 17.23 -7.62 9.60
C LEU A 8 16.63 -9.02 9.48
N CYS A 9 15.48 -9.25 10.08
CA CYS A 9 14.57 -10.31 9.64
C CYS A 9 13.62 -9.72 8.57
N VAL A 10 13.98 -9.91 7.30
CA VAL A 10 13.13 -9.58 6.15
C VAL A 10 12.09 -10.68 5.98
N GLY A 11 10.92 -10.46 6.51
CA GLY A 11 9.74 -11.29 6.31
C GLY A 11 8.52 -10.50 6.77
N THR A 12 7.35 -10.72 6.26
CA THR A 12 6.00 -10.20 6.55
C THR A 12 5.81 -9.26 7.76
N ALA A 13 6.78 -9.14 8.65
CA ALA A 13 6.85 -8.27 9.82
C ALA A 13 6.90 -6.77 9.44
N ASP A 14 7.63 -6.39 8.38
CA ASP A 14 7.84 -4.98 7.99
C ASP A 14 6.54 -4.18 7.72
N ARG A 15 5.44 -4.86 7.43
CA ARG A 15 4.13 -4.21 7.21
C ARG A 15 3.33 -3.97 8.48
N VAL A 16 3.66 -4.67 9.54
CA VAL A 16 2.90 -4.63 10.80
C VAL A 16 3.56 -3.68 11.80
N ASP A 17 4.88 -3.51 11.72
CA ASP A 17 5.65 -2.71 12.67
C ASP A 17 5.23 -1.23 12.72
N TRP A 18 4.87 -0.62 11.58
CA TRP A 18 4.40 0.77 11.56
C TRP A 18 2.92 0.91 11.99
N LEU A 19 2.10 -0.16 11.83
CA LEU A 19 0.69 -0.16 12.21
C LEU A 19 0.51 -0.20 13.74
N ALA A 20 1.39 -0.91 14.44
CA ALA A 20 1.30 -1.05 15.88
C ALA A 20 1.34 0.30 16.63
N PRO A 21 2.32 1.19 16.41
CA PRO A 21 2.36 2.48 17.08
C PRO A 21 1.20 3.40 16.66
N VAL A 22 0.79 3.39 15.39
CA VAL A 22 -0.35 4.19 14.93
C VAL A 22 -1.65 3.72 15.56
N THR A 23 -1.88 2.41 15.64
CA THR A 23 -3.08 1.85 16.25
C THR A 23 -3.11 2.05 17.76
N ALA A 24 -1.97 1.88 18.43
CA ALA A 24 -1.85 2.14 19.87
C ALA A 24 -2.03 3.63 20.21
N SER A 25 -1.51 4.53 19.39
CA SER A 25 -1.72 5.98 19.53
C SER A 25 -3.18 6.36 19.34
N HIS A 26 -3.86 5.76 18.37
CA HIS A 26 -5.29 5.99 18.15
C HIS A 26 -6.14 5.44 19.31
N LEU A 27 -5.82 4.24 19.81
CA LEU A 27 -6.46 3.66 20.98
C LEU A 27 -6.33 4.59 22.20
N ARG A 28 -5.11 5.11 22.45
CA ARG A 28 -4.84 6.05 23.55
C ARG A 28 -5.58 7.37 23.36
N ALA A 29 -5.36 8.04 22.22
CA ALA A 29 -5.77 9.43 22.03
C ALA A 29 -7.29 9.58 21.86
N ARG A 30 -7.95 8.62 21.23
CA ARG A 30 -9.36 8.75 20.85
C ARG A 30 -10.33 7.93 21.68
N PHE A 31 -9.85 6.91 22.35
CA PHE A 31 -10.73 5.99 23.05
C PHE A 31 -10.45 5.87 24.55
N LEU A 32 -9.22 5.50 24.94
CA LEU A 32 -8.91 5.25 26.35
C LEU A 32 -8.64 6.51 27.17
N GLY A 33 -8.09 7.56 26.57
CA GLY A 33 -7.60 8.75 27.31
C GLY A 33 -6.43 8.48 28.27
N ARG A 34 -5.93 7.23 28.31
CA ARG A 34 -4.85 6.76 29.18
C ARG A 34 -3.87 5.89 28.42
N SER A 35 -2.75 5.50 29.03
CA SER A 35 -1.75 4.67 28.37
C SER A 35 -2.30 3.31 27.96
N PRO A 36 -2.00 2.82 26.73
CA PRO A 36 -2.51 1.55 26.22
C PRO A 36 -2.06 0.32 27.03
N ASP A 37 -0.93 0.39 27.72
CA ASP A 37 -0.42 -0.67 28.59
C ASP A 37 -1.36 -0.99 29.75
N THR A 38 -2.19 -0.04 30.16
CA THR A 38 -3.21 -0.20 31.21
C THR A 38 -4.54 -0.76 30.72
N ALA A 39 -4.66 -1.06 29.41
CA ALA A 39 -5.88 -1.55 28.82
C ALA A 39 -6.26 -2.94 29.35
N THR A 40 -7.56 -3.17 29.47
CA THR A 40 -8.16 -4.46 29.79
C THR A 40 -8.71 -5.15 28.56
N VAL A 41 -9.05 -6.44 28.66
CA VAL A 41 -9.71 -7.18 27.58
C VAL A 41 -11.01 -6.50 27.14
N GLU A 42 -11.77 -5.96 28.11
CA GLU A 42 -13.03 -5.28 27.84
C GLU A 42 -12.82 -3.93 27.14
N ASP A 43 -11.74 -3.19 27.46
CA ASP A 43 -11.39 -1.96 26.77
C ASP A 43 -11.11 -2.22 25.28
N LEU A 44 -10.38 -3.30 24.96
CA LEU A 44 -10.10 -3.68 23.59
C LEU A 44 -11.35 -4.12 22.82
N ARG A 45 -12.25 -4.83 23.51
CA ARG A 45 -13.55 -5.20 22.93
C ARG A 45 -14.40 -3.97 22.63
N ARG A 46 -14.51 -3.05 23.58
CA ARG A 46 -15.24 -1.78 23.40
C ARG A 46 -14.62 -0.94 22.28
N TYR A 47 -13.31 -0.91 22.18
CA TYR A 47 -12.63 -0.21 21.08
C TYR A 47 -12.97 -0.83 19.72
N GLN A 48 -13.00 -2.15 19.61
CA GLN A 48 -13.41 -2.82 18.37
C GLN A 48 -14.86 -2.46 18.00
N LEU A 49 -15.78 -2.46 18.94
CA LEU A 49 -17.17 -2.02 18.72
C LEU A 49 -17.24 -0.55 18.32
N TYR A 50 -16.51 0.31 19.02
CA TYR A 50 -16.42 1.73 18.67
C TYR A 50 -15.99 1.95 17.22
N LEU A 51 -14.99 1.23 16.73
CA LEU A 51 -14.56 1.32 15.34
C LEU A 51 -15.66 0.87 14.35
N VAL A 52 -16.42 -0.16 14.70
CA VAL A 52 -17.57 -0.63 13.89
C VAL A 52 -18.66 0.41 13.85
N ASP A 53 -19.05 0.96 14.98
CA ASP A 53 -20.13 1.96 15.12
C ASP A 53 -19.79 3.27 14.37
N HIS A 54 -18.48 3.59 14.24
CA HIS A 54 -17.99 4.74 13.48
C HIS A 54 -17.75 4.42 11.99
N GLY A 55 -18.29 3.32 11.47
CA GLY A 55 -18.27 2.99 10.05
C GLY A 55 -16.89 2.59 9.52
N THR A 56 -15.97 2.15 10.38
CA THR A 56 -14.65 1.68 9.93
C THR A 56 -14.81 0.45 9.03
N SER A 57 -14.18 0.47 7.85
CA SER A 57 -14.26 -0.67 6.93
C SER A 57 -13.67 -1.96 7.54
N ALA A 58 -14.20 -3.11 7.14
CA ALA A 58 -13.72 -4.42 7.63
C ALA A 58 -12.22 -4.63 7.41
N VAL A 59 -11.66 -4.08 6.32
CA VAL A 59 -10.22 -4.12 6.04
C VAL A 59 -9.45 -3.30 7.06
N SER A 60 -9.86 -2.06 7.30
CA SER A 60 -9.21 -1.16 8.28
C SER A 60 -9.35 -1.70 9.70
N LEU A 61 -10.50 -2.29 10.04
CA LEU A 61 -10.72 -2.95 11.33
C LEU A 61 -9.76 -4.11 11.53
N ASN A 62 -9.56 -4.96 10.52
CA ASN A 62 -8.60 -6.07 10.58
C ASN A 62 -7.15 -5.58 10.72
N HIS A 63 -6.80 -4.46 10.08
CA HIS A 63 -5.49 -3.82 10.28
C HIS A 63 -5.32 -3.33 11.72
N ALA A 64 -6.34 -2.69 12.29
CA ALA A 64 -6.32 -2.26 13.69
C ALA A 64 -6.18 -3.44 14.65
N ILE A 65 -6.94 -4.53 14.45
CA ILE A 65 -6.83 -5.76 15.24
C ILE A 65 -5.42 -6.35 15.15
N THR A 66 -4.86 -6.44 13.94
CA THR A 66 -3.51 -6.97 13.73
C THR A 66 -2.45 -6.10 14.42
N GLY A 67 -2.55 -4.78 14.30
CA GLY A 67 -1.65 -3.85 14.96
C GLY A 67 -1.72 -3.92 16.50
N LEU A 68 -2.93 -4.05 17.07
CA LEU A 68 -3.09 -4.24 18.51
C LEU A 68 -2.56 -5.59 18.98
N LYS A 69 -2.83 -6.68 18.23
CA LYS A 69 -2.26 -8.00 18.55
C LYS A 69 -0.73 -7.94 18.58
N PHE A 70 -0.13 -7.33 17.57
CA PHE A 70 1.32 -7.15 17.54
C PHE A 70 1.81 -6.34 18.75
N PHE A 71 1.21 -5.19 19.01
CA PHE A 71 1.58 -4.32 20.11
C PHE A 71 1.50 -5.03 21.47
N PHE A 72 0.37 -5.67 21.77
CA PHE A 72 0.20 -6.35 23.06
C PHE A 72 1.01 -7.63 23.18
N THR A 73 1.21 -8.38 22.10
CA THR A 73 1.94 -9.65 22.12
C THR A 73 3.46 -9.43 22.11
N VAL A 74 3.95 -8.55 21.20
CA VAL A 74 5.38 -8.40 20.95
C VAL A 74 5.99 -7.29 21.82
N THR A 75 5.29 -6.14 21.92
CA THR A 75 5.85 -4.97 22.62
C THR A 75 5.62 -5.05 24.13
N LEU A 76 4.47 -5.51 24.58
CA LEU A 76 4.10 -5.54 26.00
C LEU A 76 4.16 -6.94 26.62
N ASP A 77 4.40 -7.98 25.83
CA ASP A 77 4.38 -9.39 26.28
C ASP A 77 3.09 -9.79 27.04
N ARG A 78 1.95 -9.30 26.55
CA ARG A 78 0.61 -9.53 27.11
C ARG A 78 -0.37 -10.12 26.11
N PRO A 79 -0.09 -11.31 25.54
CA PRO A 79 -0.92 -11.91 24.48
C PRO A 79 -2.36 -12.21 24.95
N ALA A 80 -2.56 -12.51 26.23
CA ALA A 80 -3.87 -12.84 26.81
C ALA A 80 -4.94 -11.73 26.56
N LEU A 81 -4.54 -10.47 26.46
CA LEU A 81 -5.45 -9.37 26.22
C LEU A 81 -6.13 -9.40 24.83
N THR A 82 -5.45 -9.97 23.85
CA THR A 82 -5.88 -9.95 22.44
C THR A 82 -6.51 -11.27 21.97
N VAL A 83 -6.59 -12.28 22.82
CA VAL A 83 -7.11 -13.63 22.45
C VAL A 83 -8.53 -13.55 21.91
N ARG A 84 -9.38 -12.66 22.47
CA ARG A 84 -10.77 -12.51 22.07
C ARG A 84 -10.97 -11.58 20.85
N MET A 85 -9.95 -10.91 20.39
CA MET A 85 -10.02 -10.07 19.18
C MET A 85 -10.00 -10.96 17.93
N GLN A 86 -11.13 -11.09 17.26
CA GLN A 86 -11.24 -11.90 16.05
C GLN A 86 -11.29 -10.99 14.82
N PRO A 87 -10.58 -11.36 13.74
CA PRO A 87 -10.70 -10.67 12.46
C PRO A 87 -12.13 -10.80 11.91
N VAL A 88 -12.60 -9.72 11.29
CA VAL A 88 -13.91 -9.71 10.61
C VAL A 88 -13.74 -10.22 9.19
N ARG A 89 -14.69 -11.04 8.73
CA ARG A 89 -14.70 -11.50 7.34
C ARG A 89 -14.87 -10.33 6.39
N VAL A 90 -13.91 -10.17 5.48
CA VAL A 90 -13.99 -9.18 4.40
C VAL A 90 -14.66 -9.86 3.20
N PRO A 91 -15.83 -9.36 2.73
CA PRO A 91 -16.45 -9.87 1.52
C PRO A 91 -15.52 -9.70 0.33
N ARG A 92 -15.37 -10.73 -0.50
CA ARG A 92 -14.60 -10.67 -1.73
C ARG A 92 -15.50 -10.10 -2.82
N ILE A 93 -15.36 -8.81 -3.09
CA ILE A 93 -16.06 -8.14 -4.18
C ILE A 93 -15.11 -8.15 -5.39
N LEU A 94 -15.60 -8.63 -6.53
CA LEU A 94 -14.85 -8.55 -7.77
C LEU A 94 -14.72 -7.08 -8.18
N PRO A 95 -13.49 -6.63 -8.54
CA PRO A 95 -13.31 -5.27 -9.01
C PRO A 95 -14.05 -5.07 -10.35
N VAL A 96 -14.56 -3.87 -10.57
CA VAL A 96 -15.07 -3.47 -11.87
C VAL A 96 -13.90 -3.42 -12.85
N VAL A 97 -14.01 -4.18 -13.95
CA VAL A 97 -13.00 -4.19 -15.00
C VAL A 97 -13.46 -3.24 -16.10
N LEU A 98 -12.64 -2.23 -16.38
CA LEU A 98 -12.91 -1.28 -17.45
C LEU A 98 -12.64 -1.93 -18.81
N SER A 99 -13.52 -1.66 -19.78
CA SER A 99 -13.29 -2.00 -21.18
C SER A 99 -12.17 -1.16 -21.79
N PRO A 100 -11.54 -1.60 -22.89
CA PRO A 100 -10.51 -0.82 -23.58
C PRO A 100 -10.97 0.58 -23.98
N ASP A 101 -12.24 0.74 -24.37
CA ASP A 101 -12.83 2.03 -24.76
C ASP A 101 -13.03 2.96 -23.55
N GLU A 102 -13.40 2.43 -22.42
CA GLU A 102 -13.48 3.22 -21.16
C GLU A 102 -12.10 3.67 -20.70
N VAL A 103 -11.08 2.81 -20.81
CA VAL A 103 -9.69 3.18 -20.49
C VAL A 103 -9.20 4.28 -21.45
N ARG A 104 -9.48 4.17 -22.76
CA ARG A 104 -9.13 5.21 -23.73
C ARG A 104 -9.75 6.54 -23.36
N ARG A 105 -11.06 6.59 -23.11
CA ARG A 105 -11.77 7.80 -22.69
C ARG A 105 -11.22 8.39 -21.40
N LEU A 106 -10.86 7.54 -20.44
CA LEU A 106 -10.23 7.97 -19.18
C LEU A 106 -8.88 8.63 -19.41
N ILE A 107 -8.03 8.05 -20.28
CA ILE A 107 -6.74 8.62 -20.64
C ILE A 107 -6.91 9.95 -21.39
N GLU A 108 -7.83 10.03 -22.33
CA GLU A 108 -8.14 11.24 -23.11
C GLU A 108 -8.71 12.37 -22.24
N ALA A 109 -9.51 12.03 -21.23
CA ALA A 109 -10.04 12.99 -20.26
C ALA A 109 -8.98 13.55 -19.29
N ALA A 110 -7.79 12.96 -19.23
CA ALA A 110 -6.70 13.50 -18.41
C ALA A 110 -6.23 14.84 -18.98
N GLY A 111 -6.20 15.88 -18.13
CA GLY A 111 -6.11 17.29 -18.52
C GLY A 111 -4.80 17.72 -19.20
N ASN A 112 -3.76 16.89 -19.28
CA ASN A 112 -2.49 17.23 -19.93
C ASN A 112 -1.73 15.98 -20.41
N LEU A 113 -0.79 16.19 -21.32
CA LEU A 113 0.03 15.14 -21.94
C LEU A 113 0.81 14.32 -20.91
N LYS A 114 1.31 14.94 -19.84
CA LYS A 114 2.03 14.24 -18.75
C LYS A 114 1.15 13.17 -18.11
N HIS A 115 -0.06 13.53 -17.71
CA HIS A 115 -0.97 12.60 -17.07
C HIS A 115 -1.47 11.53 -18.05
N GLN A 116 -1.75 11.90 -19.29
CA GLN A 116 -2.12 10.95 -20.33
C GLN A 116 -1.01 9.91 -20.57
N THR A 117 0.25 10.36 -20.63
CA THR A 117 1.40 9.47 -20.80
C THR A 117 1.57 8.56 -19.58
N ALA A 118 1.49 9.10 -18.37
CA ALA A 118 1.59 8.31 -17.15
C ALA A 118 0.51 7.22 -17.04
N LEU A 119 -0.75 7.55 -17.35
CA LEU A 119 -1.84 6.58 -17.38
C LEU A 119 -1.65 5.54 -18.48
N SER A 120 -1.13 5.95 -19.65
CA SER A 120 -0.82 5.02 -20.74
C SER A 120 0.28 4.04 -20.37
N VAL A 121 1.32 4.48 -19.67
CA VAL A 121 2.38 3.61 -19.14
C VAL A 121 1.82 2.65 -18.09
N ALA A 122 1.00 3.16 -17.15
CA ALA A 122 0.38 2.33 -16.13
C ALA A 122 -0.47 1.21 -16.74
N TYR A 123 -1.30 1.55 -17.72
CA TYR A 123 -2.18 0.58 -18.38
C TYR A 123 -1.43 -0.32 -19.36
N GLY A 124 -0.64 0.27 -20.29
CA GLY A 124 -0.03 -0.45 -21.40
C GLY A 124 1.14 -1.36 -20.98
N ALA A 125 1.86 -1.00 -19.93
CA ALA A 125 2.97 -1.79 -19.39
C ALA A 125 2.66 -2.45 -18.04
N GLY A 126 1.42 -2.32 -17.54
CA GLY A 126 0.98 -2.91 -16.26
C GLY A 126 1.77 -2.42 -15.05
N GLN A 127 2.12 -1.11 -15.04
CA GLN A 127 2.94 -0.51 -14.00
C GLN A 127 2.12 -0.02 -12.82
N ARG A 128 2.70 -0.07 -11.61
CA ARG A 128 2.14 0.59 -10.45
C ARG A 128 2.38 2.10 -10.51
N ALA A 129 1.51 2.89 -9.88
CA ALA A 129 1.65 4.35 -9.85
C ALA A 129 3.05 4.80 -9.39
N SER A 130 3.60 4.19 -8.35
CA SER A 130 4.96 4.47 -7.87
C SER A 130 6.06 4.11 -8.88
N GLU A 131 5.89 3.05 -9.64
CA GLU A 131 6.83 2.62 -10.69
C GLU A 131 6.77 3.59 -11.88
N VAL A 132 5.57 4.04 -12.26
CA VAL A 132 5.39 5.05 -13.33
C VAL A 132 6.07 6.38 -12.97
N VAL A 133 5.90 6.84 -11.73
CA VAL A 133 6.50 8.10 -11.26
C VAL A 133 8.02 8.01 -11.17
N ALA A 134 8.56 6.83 -10.85
CA ALA A 134 9.99 6.59 -10.75
C ALA A 134 10.67 6.30 -12.10
N LEU A 135 9.91 6.12 -13.20
CA LEU A 135 10.45 5.77 -14.51
C LEU A 135 11.38 6.84 -15.05
N LYS A 136 12.56 6.43 -15.47
CA LYS A 136 13.59 7.29 -16.06
C LYS A 136 13.68 7.03 -17.57
N VAL A 137 14.24 7.98 -18.31
CA VAL A 137 14.49 7.81 -19.75
C VAL A 137 15.43 6.65 -20.02
N THR A 138 16.41 6.45 -19.15
CA THR A 138 17.37 5.35 -19.24
C THR A 138 16.75 3.96 -19.04
N ASP A 139 15.52 3.90 -18.55
CA ASP A 139 14.80 2.64 -18.36
C ASP A 139 14.03 2.21 -19.63
N VAL A 140 14.01 3.05 -20.66
CA VAL A 140 13.33 2.78 -21.93
C VAL A 140 14.33 2.19 -22.91
N ASP A 141 14.22 0.90 -23.19
CA ASP A 141 15.00 0.22 -24.22
C ASP A 141 14.18 0.15 -25.52
N SER A 142 14.50 1.07 -26.44
CA SER A 142 13.80 1.17 -27.73
C SER A 142 14.19 0.04 -28.70
N ASP A 143 15.37 -0.53 -28.57
CA ASP A 143 15.86 -1.59 -29.46
C ASP A 143 15.17 -2.92 -29.12
N ARG A 144 15.02 -3.20 -27.83
CA ARG A 144 14.35 -4.41 -27.32
C ARG A 144 12.86 -4.22 -27.08
N MET A 145 12.35 -3.00 -27.25
CA MET A 145 10.96 -2.65 -26.94
C MET A 145 10.56 -3.08 -25.53
N THR A 146 11.37 -2.71 -24.53
CA THR A 146 11.15 -3.04 -23.13
C THR A 146 11.30 -1.82 -22.22
N LEU A 147 10.61 -1.86 -21.08
CA LEU A 147 10.77 -0.93 -19.98
C LEU A 147 11.40 -1.67 -18.80
N ARG A 148 12.52 -1.15 -18.30
CA ARG A 148 13.13 -1.62 -17.07
C ARG A 148 12.44 -1.00 -15.87
N ILE A 149 12.10 -1.82 -14.89
CA ILE A 149 11.48 -1.38 -13.64
C ILE A 149 12.45 -1.71 -12.53
N GLU A 150 13.09 -0.69 -11.99
CA GLU A 150 13.97 -0.81 -10.85
C GLU A 150 13.16 -0.94 -9.55
N GLN A 151 13.59 -1.83 -8.67
CA GLN A 151 13.05 -2.01 -7.32
C GLN A 151 11.51 -2.13 -7.26
N GLY A 152 10.91 -2.89 -8.15
CA GLY A 152 9.49 -3.19 -8.13
C GLY A 152 9.06 -3.86 -6.81
N LYS A 153 7.85 -4.39 -6.74
CA LYS A 153 7.33 -5.05 -5.51
C LYS A 153 8.30 -6.13 -5.01
N GLY A 154 8.78 -5.98 -3.79
CA GLY A 154 9.77 -6.88 -3.19
C GLY A 154 11.22 -6.55 -3.57
N ARG A 155 11.49 -5.32 -4.01
CA ARG A 155 12.82 -4.84 -4.44
C ARG A 155 13.44 -5.68 -5.56
N ARG A 156 12.60 -6.20 -6.47
CA ARG A 156 13.07 -6.99 -7.62
C ARG A 156 12.93 -6.17 -8.89
N ASP A 157 14.00 -6.16 -9.66
CA ASP A 157 13.99 -5.58 -11.02
C ASP A 157 13.22 -6.50 -11.95
N ARG A 158 12.48 -5.90 -12.87
CA ARG A 158 11.77 -6.63 -13.93
C ARG A 158 11.71 -5.82 -15.20
N TYR A 159 11.48 -6.50 -16.30
CA TYR A 159 11.19 -5.88 -17.59
C TYR A 159 9.70 -5.99 -17.90
N ALA A 160 9.14 -4.95 -18.51
CA ALA A 160 7.79 -4.95 -19.06
C ALA A 160 7.86 -4.67 -20.57
N MET A 161 6.86 -5.16 -21.30
CA MET A 161 6.76 -4.91 -22.75
C MET A 161 6.44 -3.44 -23.01
N LEU A 162 7.10 -2.87 -24.00
CA LEU A 162 6.86 -1.54 -24.53
C LEU A 162 6.18 -1.67 -25.90
N SER A 163 4.88 -1.38 -25.98
CA SER A 163 4.20 -1.39 -27.27
C SER A 163 4.66 -0.21 -28.15
N PRO A 164 4.61 -0.32 -29.48
CA PRO A 164 4.98 0.78 -30.39
C PRO A 164 4.19 2.06 -30.11
N VAL A 165 2.90 1.94 -29.81
CA VAL A 165 2.03 3.08 -29.47
C VAL A 165 2.48 3.77 -28.19
N LEU A 166 2.85 2.99 -27.18
CA LEU A 166 3.34 3.54 -25.91
C LEU A 166 4.72 4.18 -26.08
N HIS A 167 5.60 3.56 -26.86
CA HIS A 167 6.92 4.12 -27.20
C HIS A 167 6.80 5.49 -27.87
N GLU A 168 5.94 5.61 -28.90
CA GLU A 168 5.74 6.90 -29.56
C GLU A 168 5.16 7.96 -28.61
N ARG A 169 4.22 7.59 -27.73
CA ARG A 169 3.67 8.50 -26.73
C ARG A 169 4.75 8.99 -25.74
N LEU A 170 5.66 8.12 -25.31
CA LEU A 170 6.80 8.50 -24.48
C LEU A 170 7.76 9.46 -25.22
N ARG A 171 8.00 9.24 -26.51
CA ARG A 171 8.83 10.15 -27.35
C ARG A 171 8.20 11.53 -27.49
N VAL A 172 6.89 11.59 -27.73
CA VAL A 172 6.15 12.87 -27.79
C VAL A 172 6.24 13.60 -26.45
N TRP A 173 6.01 12.90 -25.33
CA TRP A 173 6.17 13.49 -24.02
C TRP A 173 7.58 14.01 -23.77
N TRP A 174 8.60 13.23 -24.13
CA TRP A 174 10.01 13.63 -23.97
C TRP A 174 10.33 14.95 -24.67
N ARG A 175 9.88 15.11 -25.92
CA ARG A 175 10.10 16.33 -26.71
C ARG A 175 9.44 17.58 -26.12
N VAL A 176 8.37 17.41 -25.35
CA VAL A 176 7.63 18.51 -24.72
C VAL A 176 8.17 18.83 -23.32
N ALA A 177 8.78 17.83 -22.65
CA ALA A 177 9.27 17.96 -21.29
C ALA A 177 10.73 18.48 -21.20
N THR A 178 11.48 18.43 -22.31
CA THR A 178 12.84 18.96 -22.46
C THR A 178 12.81 20.32 -23.13
#